data_ad9507b24724da55e079a90fc10d4fe1
#
_entry.id   ad9507b24724da55e079a90fc10d4fe1
#
_cell.length_a   1.000
_cell.length_b   1.000
_cell.length_c   1.000
_cell.angle_alpha   90.00
_cell.angle_beta   90.00
_cell.angle_gamma   90.00
#
_symmetry.space_group_name_H-M   'P 1'
#
loop_
_entity.id
_entity.type
_entity.pdbx_description
1 polymer ?
#
loop_
_entity_poly.entity_id
_entity_poly.type
_entity_poly.pdbx_seq_one_letter_code
_entity_poly.pdbx_strand_id
1 'polypeptide(L)'
;MIAAILICSAMIITACSSNEDNPVDGETGVRGIAMIVKNGQIDYWRQIETAFRDICQEKDYEAHYFATSAENGYQEQLAAVAELRKLSDKELKGIIFTPSYGPNGESAEAEVAALAKERSIPVVILDSPVSAMSPLAGYPYIGTDNTAAGEDMVEMVYGDKVAAFAMTNSPGMERAKAFKALKPNTTIFEVGDKCKSEVEAVLEDDDYYDFVFFNGNDLVDVLDLLKAEHKNVYTFDAYGEFLDELIEGNTFFRGIMAQNTFGMTRKAVEAVLTNAKQGEMVPTFYINHYNLNDEKVQPFLDFYGKQLPVIEGLSEKLVGKWMDASLEDGNIMTYDKVVLTFLSDKMATLSYSKDDFEYRGEGTKQKWNDHLEYDVVTCGNKVALIGSPNGRILLIDEMIINSITDTEIICRYKHTTYREGEEVDHVENNIKMVKVTADYSKAIIGTWENVEDGNILRWEFKDDGTYVFSAKFGDGSWITFVDEFSEYFTDGPLLCMRWKNAEEGKTEERDWWEIDSIEGDRMQWTVGTQDEGGIFYTKTIELKKVE
;
A
#
# COMPACT_ATOMS: atom_id res chain seq x y z
N MET A 1 48.22 15.47 7.39
CA MET A 1 48.52 16.55 8.39
C MET A 1 47.41 17.57 8.25
N ILE A 2 46.62 17.78 9.29
CA ILE A 2 45.60 18.79 9.64
C ILE A 2 44.33 18.04 10.10
N ALA A 3 44.25 17.97 11.20
CA ALA A 3 43.72 18.15 12.55
C ALA A 3 42.17 18.28 12.57
N ALA A 4 41.59 17.33 13.32
CA ALA A 4 40.22 17.32 13.80
C ALA A 4 39.98 18.48 14.81
N ILE A 5 38.82 19.11 14.71
CA ILE A 5 38.31 19.98 15.79
C ILE A 5 36.97 19.43 16.23
N LEU A 6 36.98 18.77 17.40
CA LEU A 6 35.81 18.50 18.22
C LEU A 6 35.39 19.80 18.91
N ILE A 7 34.15 20.24 18.75
CA ILE A 7 33.54 21.28 19.60
C ILE A 7 32.52 20.58 20.50
N CYS A 8 32.93 20.39 21.77
CA CYS A 8 32.02 20.08 22.88
C CYS A 8 31.33 21.38 23.31
N SER A 9 30.03 21.47 23.12
CA SER A 9 29.20 22.51 23.74
C SER A 9 28.71 22.04 25.10
N ALA A 10 29.35 22.47 26.16
CA ALA A 10 28.87 22.30 27.53
C ALA A 10 27.75 23.32 27.80
N MET A 11 26.52 22.88 28.01
CA MET A 11 25.46 23.70 28.60
C MET A 11 25.63 23.71 30.12
N ILE A 12 25.89 24.90 30.64
CA ILE A 12 25.90 25.18 32.09
C ILE A 12 24.41 25.35 32.49
N ILE A 13 23.93 24.42 33.30
CA ILE A 13 22.62 24.54 33.96
C ILE A 13 22.89 25.26 35.29
N THR A 14 22.39 26.45 35.42
CA THR A 14 22.36 27.20 36.69
C THR A 14 21.26 26.63 37.57
N ALA A 15 21.61 25.97 38.64
CA ALA A 15 20.66 25.51 39.64
C ALA A 15 20.23 26.67 40.52
N CYS A 16 18.93 26.98 40.52
CA CYS A 16 18.31 27.73 41.60
C CYS A 16 17.91 26.78 42.71
N SER A 17 18.54 26.90 43.83
CA SER A 17 18.18 26.23 45.06
C SER A 17 16.95 26.89 45.68
N SER A 18 15.87 26.12 45.85
CA SER A 18 14.88 26.35 46.89
C SER A 18 14.86 25.13 47.78
N ASN A 19 15.34 25.30 49.01
CA ASN A 19 15.20 24.32 50.06
C ASN A 19 13.71 24.18 50.42
N GLU A 20 13.16 23.01 50.21
CA GLU A 20 12.08 22.49 51.02
C GLU A 20 12.49 21.06 51.43
N ASP A 21 12.61 20.88 52.72
CA ASP A 21 12.88 19.60 53.38
C ASP A 21 11.76 18.60 53.05
N ASN A 22 12.01 17.68 52.13
CA ASN A 22 11.24 16.46 52.05
C ASN A 22 12.04 15.36 52.76
N PRO A 23 11.43 14.62 53.71
CA PRO A 23 12.08 13.48 54.31
C PRO A 23 12.36 12.45 53.22
N VAL A 24 13.63 12.09 53.06
CA VAL A 24 14.08 10.96 52.27
C VAL A 24 13.61 9.70 52.99
N ASP A 25 12.39 9.25 52.69
CA ASP A 25 11.99 7.88 52.96
C ASP A 25 12.81 6.98 52.04
N GLY A 26 13.70 6.20 52.68
CA GLY A 26 14.53 5.21 52.00
C GLY A 26 13.70 4.04 51.48
N GLU A 27 12.98 4.27 50.38
CA GLU A 27 12.26 3.20 49.68
C GLU A 27 13.19 2.57 48.64
N THR A 28 13.84 1.48 49.00
CA THR A 28 14.69 0.66 48.11
C THR A 28 13.90 -0.44 47.38
N GLY A 29 12.59 -0.31 47.22
CA GLY A 29 11.78 -1.26 46.47
C GLY A 29 11.50 -0.74 45.05
N VAL A 30 11.90 -1.50 44.04
CA VAL A 30 11.54 -1.22 42.64
C VAL A 30 10.02 -1.42 42.49
N ARG A 31 9.32 -0.41 42.01
CA ARG A 31 7.87 -0.49 41.79
C ARG A 31 7.61 -1.23 40.48
N GLY A 32 6.75 -2.25 40.48
CA GLY A 32 6.41 -3.03 39.31
C GLY A 32 4.98 -2.87 38.84
N ILE A 33 4.74 -3.16 37.57
CA ILE A 33 3.42 -3.33 36.97
C ILE A 33 3.30 -4.77 36.51
N ALA A 34 2.15 -5.41 36.80
CA ALA A 34 1.90 -6.76 36.33
C ALA A 34 1.05 -6.75 35.06
N MET A 35 1.39 -7.64 34.13
CA MET A 35 0.57 -7.95 32.97
C MET A 35 0.35 -9.45 32.91
N ILE A 36 -0.90 -9.89 32.88
CA ILE A 36 -1.29 -11.28 32.75
C ILE A 36 -2.13 -11.42 31.48
N VAL A 37 -1.64 -12.14 30.50
CA VAL A 37 -2.27 -12.32 29.19
C VAL A 37 -2.50 -13.80 28.88
N LYS A 38 -3.10 -14.07 27.72
CA LYS A 38 -3.34 -15.42 27.21
C LYS A 38 -2.39 -15.72 26.04
N ASN A 39 -2.16 -17.02 25.78
CA ASN A 39 -1.46 -17.55 24.60
C ASN A 39 -0.17 -16.80 24.18
N GLY A 40 0.83 -16.81 25.05
CA GLY A 40 2.12 -16.14 24.78
C GLY A 40 2.95 -16.75 23.64
N GLN A 41 2.43 -17.77 22.94
CA GLN A 41 3.12 -18.39 21.80
C GLN A 41 2.91 -17.66 20.48
N ILE A 42 1.82 -16.89 20.36
CA ILE A 42 1.51 -16.13 19.12
C ILE A 42 2.13 -14.74 19.14
N ASP A 43 2.52 -14.26 17.99
CA ASP A 43 3.24 -13.00 17.83
C ASP A 43 2.46 -11.78 18.31
N TYR A 44 1.14 -11.80 18.21
CA TYR A 44 0.27 -10.75 18.76
C TYR A 44 0.58 -10.47 20.25
N TRP A 45 0.67 -11.52 21.09
CA TRP A 45 0.96 -11.36 22.51
C TRP A 45 2.45 -11.09 22.78
N ARG A 46 3.34 -11.55 21.90
CA ARG A 46 4.79 -11.24 21.97
C ARG A 46 5.08 -9.77 21.65
N GLN A 47 4.34 -9.16 20.71
CA GLN A 47 4.39 -7.72 20.46
C GLN A 47 3.97 -6.94 21.71
N ILE A 48 2.85 -7.35 22.36
CA ILE A 48 2.37 -6.75 23.61
C ILE A 48 3.40 -6.90 24.74
N GLU A 49 4.04 -8.08 24.88
CA GLU A 49 5.11 -8.30 25.85
C GLU A 49 6.27 -7.33 25.63
N THR A 50 6.76 -7.23 24.39
CA THR A 50 7.87 -6.34 24.04
C THR A 50 7.52 -4.90 24.39
N ALA A 51 6.37 -4.42 23.90
CA ALA A 51 5.91 -3.07 24.22
C ALA A 51 5.78 -2.83 25.74
N PHE A 52 5.25 -3.81 26.47
CA PHE A 52 5.08 -3.70 27.92
C PHE A 52 6.41 -3.55 28.66
N ARG A 53 7.40 -4.38 28.31
CA ARG A 53 8.74 -4.32 28.91
C ARG A 53 9.44 -3.00 28.62
N ASP A 54 9.38 -2.53 27.36
CA ASP A 54 10.00 -1.28 26.92
C ASP A 54 9.37 -0.08 27.64
N ILE A 55 8.03 -0.03 27.72
CA ILE A 55 7.33 1.06 28.40
C ILE A 55 7.59 1.04 29.91
N CYS A 56 7.62 -0.12 30.54
CA CYS A 56 7.95 -0.23 31.95
C CYS A 56 9.39 0.28 32.19
N GLN A 57 10.35 -0.10 31.35
CA GLN A 57 11.71 0.41 31.43
C GLN A 57 11.78 1.93 31.22
N GLU A 58 11.07 2.47 30.22
CA GLU A 58 10.96 3.93 29.97
C GLU A 58 10.46 4.69 31.20
N LYS A 59 9.55 4.09 31.96
CA LYS A 59 8.88 4.70 33.12
C LYS A 59 9.53 4.33 34.47
N ASP A 60 10.66 3.65 34.48
CA ASP A 60 11.35 3.16 35.69
C ASP A 60 10.48 2.23 36.57
N TYR A 61 9.73 1.32 35.91
CA TYR A 61 8.95 0.27 36.56
C TYR A 61 9.53 -1.13 36.25
N GLU A 62 9.39 -2.07 37.18
CA GLU A 62 9.65 -3.48 36.92
C GLU A 62 8.46 -4.09 36.15
N ALA A 63 8.73 -4.84 35.08
CA ALA A 63 7.72 -5.52 34.27
C ALA A 63 7.54 -6.96 34.77
N HIS A 64 6.41 -7.24 35.45
CA HIS A 64 6.00 -8.60 35.83
C HIS A 64 5.05 -9.15 34.76
N TYR A 65 5.60 -9.86 33.75
CA TYR A 65 4.83 -10.39 32.63
C TYR A 65 4.56 -11.87 32.79
N PHE A 66 3.29 -12.28 32.62
CA PHE A 66 2.83 -13.66 32.68
C PHE A 66 1.91 -13.93 31.48
N ALA A 67 2.25 -14.93 30.69
CA ALA A 67 1.43 -15.38 29.57
C ALA A 67 1.10 -16.87 29.75
N THR A 68 -0.10 -17.26 29.34
CA THR A 68 -0.45 -18.68 29.31
C THR A 68 0.15 -19.37 28.10
N SER A 69 0.29 -20.70 28.14
CA SER A 69 0.77 -21.51 27.04
C SER A 69 -0.27 -21.73 25.93
N ALA A 70 -1.54 -21.45 26.23
CA ALA A 70 -2.68 -21.62 25.32
C ALA A 70 -3.83 -20.66 25.66
N GLU A 71 -4.80 -20.51 24.76
CA GLU A 71 -5.99 -19.65 24.92
C GLU A 71 -6.82 -19.98 26.18
N ASN A 72 -6.88 -21.24 26.58
CA ASN A 72 -7.67 -21.73 27.71
C ASN A 72 -6.84 -21.91 29.00
N GLY A 73 -5.69 -21.25 29.11
CA GLY A 73 -4.70 -21.41 30.19
C GLY A 73 -5.07 -20.71 31.51
N TYR A 74 -6.35 -20.66 31.94
CA TYR A 74 -6.77 -19.95 33.15
C TYR A 74 -6.08 -20.45 34.43
N GLN A 75 -5.66 -21.73 34.52
CA GLN A 75 -4.88 -22.27 35.66
C GLN A 75 -3.51 -21.59 35.77
N GLU A 76 -2.87 -21.31 34.65
CA GLU A 76 -1.61 -20.57 34.60
C GLU A 76 -1.80 -19.11 35.05
N GLN A 77 -2.94 -18.50 34.70
CA GLN A 77 -3.29 -17.17 35.21
C GLN A 77 -3.53 -17.17 36.73
N LEU A 78 -4.18 -18.20 37.27
CA LEU A 78 -4.31 -18.36 38.74
C LEU A 78 -2.94 -18.50 39.40
N ALA A 79 -2.03 -19.24 38.80
CA ALA A 79 -0.65 -19.36 39.31
C ALA A 79 0.09 -18.00 39.26
N ALA A 80 -0.09 -17.22 38.17
CA ALA A 80 0.45 -15.87 38.06
C ALA A 80 -0.05 -14.94 39.20
N VAL A 81 -1.34 -14.96 39.50
CA VAL A 81 -1.91 -14.20 40.62
C VAL A 81 -1.31 -14.64 41.96
N ALA A 82 -1.10 -15.95 42.12
CA ALA A 82 -0.45 -16.47 43.34
C ALA A 82 1.03 -15.98 43.49
N GLU A 83 1.76 -15.86 42.38
CA GLU A 83 3.10 -15.23 42.40
C GLU A 83 3.03 -13.74 42.76
N LEU A 84 2.08 -12.99 42.17
CA LEU A 84 1.90 -11.57 42.49
C LEU A 84 1.54 -11.33 43.95
N ARG A 85 0.86 -12.29 44.62
CA ARG A 85 0.55 -12.20 46.05
C ARG A 85 1.80 -12.27 46.94
N LYS A 86 2.93 -12.78 46.44
CA LYS A 86 4.20 -12.84 47.17
C LYS A 86 4.94 -11.50 47.19
N LEU A 87 4.64 -10.62 46.24
CA LEU A 87 5.20 -9.26 46.19
C LEU A 87 4.65 -8.44 47.37
N SER A 88 5.43 -7.47 47.85
CA SER A 88 4.94 -6.51 48.84
C SER A 88 3.97 -5.50 48.19
N ASP A 89 3.18 -4.78 49.02
CA ASP A 89 2.25 -3.74 48.53
C ASP A 89 2.98 -2.58 47.83
N LYS A 90 4.27 -2.40 48.10
CA LYS A 90 5.09 -1.38 47.48
C LYS A 90 5.62 -1.80 46.10
N GLU A 91 5.75 -3.11 45.89
CA GLU A 91 6.30 -3.69 44.65
C GLU A 91 5.30 -3.84 43.53
N LEU A 92 3.99 -3.82 43.81
CA LEU A 92 2.95 -3.95 42.78
C LEU A 92 2.11 -2.67 42.67
N LYS A 93 2.18 -1.98 41.52
CA LYS A 93 1.49 -0.72 41.26
C LYS A 93 0.11 -0.89 40.65
N GLY A 94 -0.10 -1.96 39.89
CA GLY A 94 -1.38 -2.30 39.27
C GLY A 94 -1.25 -3.52 38.36
N ILE A 95 -2.40 -3.94 37.82
CA ILE A 95 -2.51 -5.16 37.00
C ILE A 95 -3.16 -4.82 35.67
N ILE A 96 -2.54 -5.25 34.56
CA ILE A 96 -3.14 -5.32 33.22
C ILE A 96 -3.52 -6.78 33.01
N PHE A 97 -4.78 -7.02 32.61
CA PHE A 97 -5.32 -8.37 32.57
C PHE A 97 -6.09 -8.65 31.29
N THR A 98 -5.79 -9.76 30.64
CA THR A 98 -6.57 -10.34 29.55
C THR A 98 -7.09 -11.70 30.01
N PRO A 99 -8.42 -11.94 30.10
CA PRO A 99 -8.96 -13.18 30.63
C PRO A 99 -8.72 -14.36 29.69
N SER A 100 -8.39 -15.52 30.30
CA SER A 100 -8.39 -16.83 29.68
C SER A 100 -9.44 -17.69 30.35
N TYR A 101 -10.24 -18.40 29.57
CA TYR A 101 -11.38 -19.18 30.10
C TYR A 101 -11.16 -20.67 29.93
N GLY A 102 -11.45 -21.44 30.97
CA GLY A 102 -11.53 -22.89 30.92
C GLY A 102 -12.77 -23.39 30.18
N PRO A 103 -12.86 -24.70 29.93
CA PRO A 103 -13.94 -25.30 29.14
C PRO A 103 -15.36 -25.06 29.67
N ASN A 104 -15.49 -24.83 31.00
CA ASN A 104 -16.78 -24.56 31.65
C ASN A 104 -16.94 -23.09 32.07
N GLY A 105 -16.08 -22.19 31.52
CA GLY A 105 -16.10 -20.77 31.86
C GLY A 105 -15.32 -20.40 33.13
N GLU A 106 -14.48 -21.32 33.64
CA GLU A 106 -13.57 -20.98 34.76
C GLU A 106 -12.59 -19.89 34.32
N SER A 107 -12.25 -18.96 35.21
CA SER A 107 -11.30 -17.88 34.93
C SER A 107 -10.58 -17.43 36.20
N ALA A 108 -9.51 -16.63 36.03
CA ALA A 108 -8.78 -15.99 37.11
C ALA A 108 -9.38 -14.63 37.56
N GLU A 109 -10.46 -14.18 36.96
CA GLU A 109 -11.04 -12.83 37.16
C GLU A 109 -11.33 -12.53 38.63
N ALA A 110 -11.90 -13.50 39.36
CA ALA A 110 -12.24 -13.34 40.77
C ALA A 110 -10.98 -13.12 41.65
N GLU A 111 -9.90 -13.85 41.38
CA GLU A 111 -8.64 -13.74 42.10
C GLU A 111 -7.90 -12.44 41.77
N VAL A 112 -7.95 -11.98 40.51
CA VAL A 112 -7.41 -10.67 40.11
C VAL A 112 -8.18 -9.54 40.80
N ALA A 113 -9.51 -9.59 40.81
CA ALA A 113 -10.37 -8.60 41.50
C ALA A 113 -10.11 -8.59 43.01
N ALA A 114 -9.98 -9.76 43.64
CA ALA A 114 -9.68 -9.88 45.06
C ALA A 114 -8.32 -9.28 45.41
N LEU A 115 -7.26 -9.59 44.64
CA LEU A 115 -5.92 -9.04 44.85
C LEU A 115 -5.91 -7.51 44.67
N ALA A 116 -6.56 -7.01 43.63
CA ALA A 116 -6.66 -5.57 43.38
C ALA A 116 -7.36 -4.82 44.50
N LYS A 117 -8.44 -5.39 45.03
CA LYS A 117 -9.18 -4.83 46.14
C LYS A 117 -8.39 -4.87 47.46
N GLU A 118 -7.73 -6.00 47.74
CA GLU A 118 -6.89 -6.21 48.91
C GLU A 118 -5.77 -5.16 49.00
N ARG A 119 -5.13 -4.87 47.87
CA ARG A 119 -3.99 -3.94 47.77
C ARG A 119 -4.38 -2.52 47.36
N SER A 120 -5.65 -2.26 47.05
CA SER A 120 -6.14 -0.98 46.57
C SER A 120 -5.40 -0.50 45.32
N ILE A 121 -5.10 -1.41 44.40
CA ILE A 121 -4.39 -1.13 43.13
C ILE A 121 -5.36 -1.15 41.94
N PRO A 122 -5.08 -0.40 40.86
CA PRO A 122 -5.87 -0.41 39.65
C PRO A 122 -5.75 -1.73 38.89
N VAL A 123 -6.82 -2.07 38.17
CA VAL A 123 -6.83 -3.11 37.12
C VAL A 123 -7.28 -2.47 35.83
N VAL A 124 -6.66 -2.87 34.72
CA VAL A 124 -7.02 -2.52 33.36
C VAL A 124 -7.23 -3.80 32.57
N ILE A 125 -8.36 -3.93 31.91
CA ILE A 125 -8.64 -5.06 31.02
C ILE A 125 -8.08 -4.72 29.64
N LEU A 126 -7.30 -5.65 29.05
CA LEU A 126 -6.64 -5.46 27.76
C LEU A 126 -7.20 -6.45 26.74
N ASP A 127 -7.44 -5.97 25.51
CA ASP A 127 -7.79 -6.72 24.29
C ASP A 127 -9.13 -7.48 24.36
N SER A 128 -9.30 -8.39 25.29
CA SER A 128 -10.51 -9.21 25.38
C SER A 128 -11.42 -8.68 26.51
N PRO A 129 -12.64 -8.22 26.21
CA PRO A 129 -13.53 -7.70 27.22
C PRO A 129 -14.01 -8.81 28.15
N VAL A 130 -14.29 -8.45 29.40
CA VAL A 130 -14.94 -9.35 30.35
C VAL A 130 -16.46 -9.28 30.23
N SER A 131 -17.18 -10.32 30.65
CA SER A 131 -18.63 -10.32 30.66
C SER A 131 -19.19 -9.31 31.65
N ALA A 132 -20.44 -8.86 31.44
CA ALA A 132 -21.15 -7.98 32.40
C ALA A 132 -21.35 -8.61 33.80
N MET A 133 -21.23 -9.93 33.91
CA MET A 133 -21.33 -10.68 35.17
C MET A 133 -19.96 -10.90 35.84
N SER A 134 -18.88 -10.49 35.21
CA SER A 134 -17.54 -10.64 35.74
C SER A 134 -17.33 -9.81 37.02
N PRO A 135 -16.55 -10.30 37.99
CA PRO A 135 -16.04 -9.49 39.10
C PRO A 135 -15.23 -8.27 38.65
N LEU A 136 -14.73 -8.28 37.44
CA LEU A 136 -13.98 -7.18 36.81
C LEU A 136 -14.87 -6.29 35.92
N ALA A 137 -16.17 -6.52 35.86
CA ALA A 137 -17.08 -5.64 35.13
C ALA A 137 -17.01 -4.20 35.68
N GLY A 138 -16.89 -3.22 34.77
CA GLY A 138 -16.76 -1.81 35.12
C GLY A 138 -15.32 -1.33 35.38
N TYR A 139 -14.31 -2.21 35.33
CA TYR A 139 -12.93 -1.77 35.22
C TYR A 139 -12.61 -1.24 33.80
N PRO A 140 -11.63 -0.32 33.66
CA PRO A 140 -11.24 0.21 32.36
C PRO A 140 -10.89 -0.92 31.38
N TYR A 141 -11.45 -0.87 30.20
CA TYR A 141 -11.13 -1.76 29.09
C TYR A 141 -10.39 -0.98 27.99
N ILE A 142 -9.28 -1.53 27.53
CA ILE A 142 -8.49 -1.01 26.41
C ILE A 142 -8.36 -2.11 25.37
N GLY A 143 -8.83 -1.85 24.16
CA GLY A 143 -8.84 -2.84 23.10
C GLY A 143 -9.20 -2.24 21.76
N THR A 144 -9.37 -3.10 20.76
CA THR A 144 -9.81 -2.73 19.41
C THR A 144 -11.34 -2.66 19.35
N ASP A 145 -11.87 -1.62 18.70
CA ASP A 145 -13.28 -1.61 18.25
C ASP A 145 -13.39 -2.50 17.01
N ASN A 146 -13.85 -3.73 17.21
CA ASN A 146 -13.89 -4.71 16.13
C ASN A 146 -14.92 -4.37 15.04
N THR A 147 -16.01 -3.66 15.42
CA THR A 147 -16.98 -3.19 14.42
C THR A 147 -16.36 -2.11 13.55
N ALA A 148 -15.80 -1.07 14.16
CA ALA A 148 -15.11 -0.01 13.42
C ALA A 148 -13.94 -0.56 12.57
N ALA A 149 -13.15 -1.48 13.11
CA ALA A 149 -12.06 -2.13 12.39
C ALA A 149 -12.53 -2.90 11.14
N GLY A 150 -13.69 -3.56 11.22
CA GLY A 150 -14.30 -4.21 10.05
C GLY A 150 -14.82 -3.20 9.02
N GLU A 151 -15.39 -2.09 9.48
CA GLU A 151 -15.83 -0.99 8.60
C GLU A 151 -14.65 -0.32 7.90
N ASP A 152 -13.57 -0.01 8.63
CA ASP A 152 -12.34 0.61 8.09
C ASP A 152 -11.68 -0.28 7.02
N MET A 153 -11.78 -1.61 7.13
CA MET A 153 -11.25 -2.56 6.15
C MET A 153 -11.84 -2.38 4.75
N VAL A 154 -13.04 -1.83 4.64
CA VAL A 154 -13.73 -1.60 3.35
C VAL A 154 -12.94 -0.68 2.44
N GLU A 155 -12.26 0.33 3.01
CA GLU A 155 -11.47 1.30 2.24
C GLU A 155 -10.23 0.67 1.59
N MET A 156 -9.77 -0.47 2.11
CA MET A 156 -8.60 -1.18 1.58
C MET A 156 -8.94 -2.09 0.40
N VAL A 157 -10.16 -2.61 0.35
CA VAL A 157 -10.56 -3.67 -0.59
C VAL A 157 -11.29 -3.04 -1.76
N TYR A 158 -10.67 -3.02 -2.91
CA TYR A 158 -11.24 -2.39 -4.10
C TYR A 158 -12.33 -3.24 -4.77
N GLY A 159 -12.16 -4.55 -4.81
CA GLY A 159 -13.12 -5.47 -5.42
C GLY A 159 -14.49 -5.48 -4.74
N ASP A 160 -15.54 -5.65 -5.53
CA ASP A 160 -16.92 -5.69 -5.04
C ASP A 160 -17.32 -7.08 -4.54
N LYS A 161 -16.82 -8.14 -5.20
CA LYS A 161 -17.08 -9.54 -4.85
C LYS A 161 -15.91 -10.12 -4.04
N VAL A 162 -16.12 -10.30 -2.75
CA VAL A 162 -15.06 -10.61 -1.77
C VAL A 162 -15.30 -11.94 -1.07
N ALA A 163 -14.27 -12.79 -1.00
CA ALA A 163 -14.22 -13.97 -0.13
C ALA A 163 -13.63 -13.56 1.24
N ALA A 164 -14.44 -13.59 2.28
CA ALA A 164 -14.07 -13.18 3.63
C ALA A 164 -13.97 -14.42 4.55
N PHE A 165 -12.84 -14.58 5.23
CA PHE A 165 -12.57 -15.72 6.12
C PHE A 165 -12.50 -15.23 7.57
N ALA A 166 -13.29 -15.86 8.44
CA ALA A 166 -13.35 -15.49 9.85
C ALA A 166 -13.61 -16.70 10.74
N MET A 167 -12.91 -16.80 11.85
CA MET A 167 -13.11 -17.83 12.85
C MET A 167 -14.44 -17.67 13.56
N THR A 168 -15.21 -18.73 13.68
CA THR A 168 -16.51 -18.74 14.37
C THR A 168 -16.37 -18.26 15.83
N ASN A 169 -17.32 -17.44 16.27
CA ASN A 169 -17.36 -16.89 17.63
C ASN A 169 -16.10 -16.10 18.05
N SER A 170 -15.39 -15.49 17.10
CA SER A 170 -14.19 -14.69 17.36
C SER A 170 -14.45 -13.19 17.10
N PRO A 171 -13.55 -12.30 17.56
CA PRO A 171 -13.52 -10.91 17.12
C PRO A 171 -13.44 -10.75 15.59
N GLY A 172 -12.78 -11.68 14.90
CA GLY A 172 -12.72 -11.71 13.43
C GLY A 172 -14.10 -11.85 12.78
N MET A 173 -14.99 -12.64 13.36
CA MET A 173 -16.38 -12.77 12.87
C MET A 173 -17.18 -11.45 13.05
N GLU A 174 -16.93 -10.71 14.10
CA GLU A 174 -17.54 -9.39 14.30
C GLU A 174 -17.07 -8.41 13.22
N ARG A 175 -15.76 -8.36 12.97
CA ARG A 175 -15.14 -7.58 11.89
C ARG A 175 -15.70 -7.93 10.53
N ALA A 176 -15.78 -9.25 10.19
CA ALA A 176 -16.30 -9.74 8.92
C ALA A 176 -17.77 -9.34 8.69
N LYS A 177 -18.60 -9.36 9.73
CA LYS A 177 -20.00 -8.92 9.66
C LYS A 177 -20.12 -7.42 9.43
N ALA A 178 -19.31 -6.60 10.11
CA ALA A 178 -19.26 -5.17 9.92
C ALA A 178 -18.80 -4.80 8.49
N PHE A 179 -17.73 -5.44 8.00
CA PHE A 179 -17.26 -5.32 6.63
C PHE A 179 -18.37 -5.66 5.61
N LYS A 180 -19.02 -6.81 5.75
CA LYS A 180 -20.11 -7.24 4.86
C LYS A 180 -21.29 -6.28 4.85
N ALA A 181 -21.58 -5.61 5.97
CA ALA A 181 -22.68 -4.65 6.04
C ALA A 181 -22.47 -3.47 5.07
N LEU A 182 -21.22 -3.09 4.80
CA LEU A 182 -20.83 -2.04 3.86
C LEU A 182 -20.46 -2.55 2.47
N LYS A 183 -20.02 -3.84 2.36
CA LYS A 183 -19.77 -4.55 1.09
C LYS A 183 -20.70 -5.75 0.97
N PRO A 184 -21.95 -5.58 0.55
CA PRO A 184 -22.98 -6.63 0.61
C PRO A 184 -22.71 -7.85 -0.25
N ASN A 185 -21.91 -7.72 -1.32
CA ASN A 185 -21.53 -8.85 -2.19
C ASN A 185 -20.42 -9.75 -1.59
N THR A 186 -20.05 -9.50 -0.34
CA THR A 186 -19.09 -10.33 0.40
C THR A 186 -19.72 -11.66 0.82
N THR A 187 -19.02 -12.77 0.57
CA THR A 187 -19.35 -14.07 1.14
C THR A 187 -18.44 -14.33 2.34
N ILE A 188 -19.03 -14.57 3.52
CA ILE A 188 -18.27 -14.94 4.72
C ILE A 188 -18.19 -16.46 4.82
N PHE A 189 -16.97 -16.97 4.83
CA PHE A 189 -16.62 -18.36 5.07
C PHE A 189 -16.20 -18.51 6.54
N GLU A 190 -16.95 -19.33 7.29
CA GLU A 190 -16.62 -19.60 8.68
C GLU A 190 -15.51 -20.66 8.72
N VAL A 191 -14.36 -20.27 9.25
CA VAL A 191 -13.16 -21.12 9.33
C VAL A 191 -12.83 -21.48 10.78
N GLY A 192 -11.95 -22.43 10.94
CA GLY A 192 -11.38 -22.88 12.18
C GLY A 192 -10.17 -23.74 11.80
N ASP A 193 -10.01 -24.93 12.41
CA ASP A 193 -8.93 -25.87 12.06
C ASP A 193 -8.94 -26.34 10.59
N LYS A 194 -9.93 -25.92 9.81
CA LYS A 194 -10.12 -26.27 8.39
C LYS A 194 -9.88 -25.11 7.42
N CYS A 195 -9.26 -24.04 7.85
CA CYS A 195 -9.11 -22.83 7.01
C CYS A 195 -8.53 -23.19 5.62
N LYS A 196 -7.48 -24.00 5.56
CA LYS A 196 -6.87 -24.42 4.30
C LYS A 196 -7.84 -25.11 3.34
N SER A 197 -8.62 -26.08 3.83
CA SER A 197 -9.58 -26.80 2.97
C SER A 197 -10.74 -25.91 2.49
N GLU A 198 -11.14 -24.92 3.28
CA GLU A 198 -12.17 -23.95 2.87
C GLU A 198 -11.63 -22.99 1.80
N VAL A 199 -10.38 -22.53 1.95
CA VAL A 199 -9.72 -21.69 0.93
C VAL A 199 -9.54 -22.47 -0.37
N GLU A 200 -9.06 -23.73 -0.32
CA GLU A 200 -8.93 -24.59 -1.49
C GLU A 200 -10.28 -24.76 -2.22
N ALA A 201 -11.37 -24.95 -1.49
CA ALA A 201 -12.70 -25.08 -2.08
C ALA A 201 -13.19 -23.77 -2.73
N VAL A 202 -12.85 -22.61 -2.17
CA VAL A 202 -13.20 -21.31 -2.74
C VAL A 202 -12.37 -21.02 -4.00
N LEU A 203 -11.10 -21.47 -4.05
CA LEU A 203 -10.26 -21.33 -5.23
C LEU A 203 -10.71 -22.17 -6.42
N GLU A 204 -11.40 -23.31 -6.18
CA GLU A 204 -12.03 -24.09 -7.25
C GLU A 204 -13.20 -23.35 -7.92
N ASP A 205 -13.81 -22.39 -7.21
CA ASP A 205 -14.86 -21.51 -7.72
C ASP A 205 -14.20 -20.18 -8.09
N ASP A 206 -13.81 -20.01 -9.35
CA ASP A 206 -13.00 -18.88 -9.88
C ASP A 206 -13.71 -17.50 -9.83
N ASP A 207 -14.68 -17.39 -8.96
CA ASP A 207 -15.56 -16.22 -8.82
C ASP A 207 -14.98 -15.09 -7.95
N TYR A 208 -13.87 -15.32 -7.23
CA TYR A 208 -13.31 -14.35 -6.28
C TYR A 208 -11.87 -13.98 -6.64
N TYR A 209 -11.58 -12.66 -6.63
CA TYR A 209 -10.22 -12.13 -6.75
C TYR A 209 -9.69 -11.62 -5.42
N ASP A 210 -10.54 -11.04 -4.57
CA ASP A 210 -10.17 -10.46 -3.29
C ASP A 210 -10.50 -11.41 -2.13
N PHE A 211 -9.48 -11.74 -1.36
CA PHE A 211 -9.50 -12.66 -0.22
C PHE A 211 -9.14 -11.88 1.04
N VAL A 212 -10.07 -11.80 1.99
CA VAL A 212 -9.90 -11.05 3.24
C VAL A 212 -9.92 -12.00 4.44
N PHE A 213 -8.85 -11.99 5.23
CA PHE A 213 -8.71 -12.77 6.45
C PHE A 213 -8.86 -11.88 7.68
N PHE A 214 -9.93 -12.08 8.45
CA PHE A 214 -10.25 -11.29 9.63
C PHE A 214 -9.53 -11.73 10.91
N ASN A 215 -8.73 -12.79 10.82
CA ASN A 215 -7.79 -13.25 11.82
C ASN A 215 -6.47 -13.59 11.10
N GLY A 216 -5.37 -12.95 11.47
CA GLY A 216 -4.08 -13.14 10.80
C GLY A 216 -3.57 -14.58 10.80
N ASN A 217 -3.79 -15.31 11.91
CA ASN A 217 -3.39 -16.71 12.00
C ASN A 217 -4.01 -17.61 10.91
N ASP A 218 -5.22 -17.27 10.45
CA ASP A 218 -5.92 -18.08 9.44
C ASP A 218 -5.23 -17.97 8.07
N LEU A 219 -4.53 -16.88 7.80
CA LEU A 219 -3.81 -16.66 6.54
C LEU A 219 -2.46 -17.37 6.48
N VAL A 220 -1.74 -17.50 7.60
CA VAL A 220 -0.35 -18.03 7.62
C VAL A 220 -0.22 -19.36 6.86
N ASP A 221 -1.15 -20.27 7.07
CA ASP A 221 -1.12 -21.61 6.47
C ASP A 221 -1.52 -21.66 4.98
N VAL A 222 -2.06 -20.57 4.45
CA VAL A 222 -2.61 -20.52 3.07
C VAL A 222 -1.99 -19.42 2.20
N LEU A 223 -1.08 -18.62 2.74
CA LEU A 223 -0.46 -17.51 2.04
C LEU A 223 0.22 -17.93 0.73
N ASP A 224 1.03 -18.99 0.76
CA ASP A 224 1.72 -19.51 -0.43
C ASP A 224 0.75 -20.03 -1.50
N LEU A 225 -0.38 -20.60 -1.08
CA LEU A 225 -1.40 -21.08 -2.01
C LEU A 225 -2.03 -19.88 -2.76
N LEU A 226 -2.43 -18.83 -2.04
CA LEU A 226 -3.03 -17.63 -2.63
C LEU A 226 -2.05 -16.86 -3.51
N LYS A 227 -0.77 -16.87 -3.15
CA LYS A 227 0.32 -16.32 -3.97
C LYS A 227 0.44 -17.03 -5.31
N ALA A 228 0.37 -18.37 -5.32
CA ALA A 228 0.43 -19.18 -6.53
C ALA A 228 -0.76 -18.95 -7.47
N GLU A 229 -1.92 -18.64 -6.91
CA GLU A 229 -3.17 -18.37 -7.65
C GLU A 229 -3.36 -16.88 -7.98
N HIS A 230 -2.38 -16.02 -7.70
CA HIS A 230 -2.38 -14.57 -7.99
C HIS A 230 -3.63 -13.82 -7.45
N LYS A 231 -4.19 -14.27 -6.33
CA LYS A 231 -5.37 -13.64 -5.70
C LYS A 231 -4.93 -12.45 -4.86
N ASN A 232 -5.74 -11.38 -4.83
CA ASN A 232 -5.49 -10.24 -3.94
C ASN A 232 -5.78 -10.62 -2.49
N VAL A 233 -4.83 -10.41 -1.61
CA VAL A 233 -4.89 -10.83 -0.21
C VAL A 233 -4.83 -9.65 0.73
N TYR A 234 -5.76 -9.60 1.67
CA TYR A 234 -5.85 -8.65 2.75
C TYR A 234 -5.99 -9.39 4.08
N THR A 235 -5.41 -8.86 5.14
CA THR A 235 -5.50 -9.53 6.44
C THR A 235 -5.56 -8.56 7.60
N PHE A 236 -5.90 -9.10 8.77
CA PHE A 236 -5.68 -8.48 10.08
C PHE A 236 -4.36 -8.97 10.67
N ASP A 237 -3.88 -8.21 11.66
CA ASP A 237 -2.68 -8.46 12.46
C ASP A 237 -1.36 -8.40 11.66
N ALA A 238 -0.43 -7.59 12.15
CA ALA A 238 0.87 -7.41 11.51
C ALA A 238 1.85 -8.50 11.96
N TYR A 239 1.94 -9.58 11.17
CA TYR A 239 2.93 -10.65 11.36
C TYR A 239 4.13 -10.48 10.44
N GLY A 240 5.25 -11.12 10.83
CA GLY A 240 6.52 -10.97 10.13
C GLY A 240 6.47 -11.39 8.67
N GLU A 241 5.79 -12.49 8.37
CA GLU A 241 5.59 -13.01 7.02
C GLU A 241 4.81 -12.02 6.14
N PHE A 242 3.79 -11.37 6.69
CA PHE A 242 2.97 -10.39 5.96
C PHE A 242 3.73 -9.10 5.70
N LEU A 243 4.55 -8.67 6.65
CA LEU A 243 5.45 -7.53 6.45
C LEU A 243 6.51 -7.83 5.40
N ASP A 244 7.01 -9.08 5.32
CA ASP A 244 7.94 -9.49 4.26
C ASP A 244 7.31 -9.34 2.87
N GLU A 245 6.07 -9.81 2.67
CA GLU A 245 5.36 -9.66 1.41
C GLU A 245 5.23 -8.17 0.99
N LEU A 246 4.92 -7.29 1.96
CA LEU A 246 4.86 -5.86 1.70
C LEU A 246 6.24 -5.24 1.43
N ILE A 247 7.28 -5.65 2.15
CA ILE A 247 8.66 -5.14 1.98
C ILE A 247 9.22 -5.59 0.62
N GLU A 248 9.01 -6.84 0.25
CA GLU A 248 9.42 -7.39 -1.05
C GLU A 248 8.62 -6.81 -2.23
N GLY A 249 7.49 -6.18 -1.93
CA GLY A 249 6.59 -5.61 -2.93
C GLY A 249 5.85 -6.67 -3.73
N ASN A 250 5.42 -7.74 -3.08
CA ASN A 250 4.60 -8.76 -3.70
C ASN A 250 3.17 -8.25 -3.87
N THR A 251 2.84 -7.88 -5.09
CA THR A 251 1.63 -7.11 -5.44
C THR A 251 0.31 -7.85 -5.23
N PHE A 252 0.32 -9.18 -5.09
CA PHE A 252 -0.85 -9.96 -4.68
C PHE A 252 -1.24 -9.67 -3.22
N PHE A 253 -0.26 -9.36 -2.36
CA PHE A 253 -0.50 -9.05 -0.96
C PHE A 253 -0.77 -7.56 -0.82
N ARG A 254 -2.03 -7.17 -0.59
CA ARG A 254 -2.49 -5.79 -0.70
C ARG A 254 -2.33 -5.00 0.57
N GLY A 255 -2.43 -5.65 1.74
CA GLY A 255 -2.18 -4.97 3.00
C GLY A 255 -2.76 -5.64 4.23
N ILE A 256 -2.49 -4.98 5.34
CA ILE A 256 -2.79 -5.44 6.70
C ILE A 256 -3.62 -4.37 7.41
N MET A 257 -4.74 -4.73 7.99
CA MET A 257 -5.40 -3.94 9.03
C MET A 257 -4.77 -4.30 10.38
N ALA A 258 -3.82 -3.51 10.84
CA ALA A 258 -3.09 -3.79 12.06
C ALA A 258 -3.88 -3.36 13.30
N GLN A 259 -4.04 -4.26 14.25
CA GLN A 259 -4.37 -3.89 15.62
C GLN A 259 -3.15 -3.20 16.23
N ASN A 260 -3.35 -2.04 16.82
CA ASN A 260 -2.26 -1.24 17.38
C ASN A 260 -1.81 -1.80 18.74
N THR A 261 -1.16 -2.97 18.73
CA THR A 261 -0.70 -3.71 19.94
C THR A 261 0.23 -2.86 20.81
N PHE A 262 1.16 -2.12 20.19
CA PHE A 262 2.07 -1.20 20.88
C PHE A 262 1.32 -0.03 21.51
N GLY A 263 0.40 0.58 20.78
CA GLY A 263 -0.44 1.68 21.26
C GLY A 263 -1.40 1.26 22.37
N MET A 264 -2.05 0.09 22.24
CA MET A 264 -2.93 -0.47 23.28
C MET A 264 -2.15 -0.74 24.56
N THR A 265 -0.97 -1.30 24.45
CA THR A 265 -0.10 -1.60 25.61
C THR A 265 0.32 -0.30 26.32
N ARG A 266 0.73 0.73 25.58
CA ARG A 266 1.07 2.05 26.13
C ARG A 266 -0.11 2.64 26.89
N LYS A 267 -1.29 2.64 26.28
CA LYS A 267 -2.54 3.12 26.92
C LYS A 267 -2.89 2.33 28.19
N ALA A 268 -2.69 1.01 28.18
CA ALA A 268 -2.96 0.17 29.34
C ALA A 268 -2.00 0.48 30.52
N VAL A 269 -0.70 0.66 30.25
CA VAL A 269 0.26 1.08 31.27
C VAL A 269 -0.08 2.47 31.81
N GLU A 270 -0.37 3.44 30.94
CA GLU A 270 -0.75 4.79 31.34
C GLU A 270 -2.04 4.78 32.19
N ALA A 271 -3.02 3.96 31.83
CA ALA A 271 -4.27 3.82 32.58
C ALA A 271 -4.02 3.24 33.98
N VAL A 272 -3.09 2.29 34.15
CA VAL A 272 -2.65 1.81 35.46
C VAL A 272 -1.99 2.94 36.25
N LEU A 273 -1.04 3.66 35.66
CA LEU A 273 -0.28 4.70 36.35
C LEU A 273 -1.13 5.89 36.80
N THR A 274 -2.16 6.25 36.01
CA THR A 274 -3.08 7.35 36.32
C THR A 274 -4.30 6.89 37.10
N ASN A 275 -4.44 5.59 37.39
CA ASN A 275 -5.62 4.98 38.00
C ASN A 275 -6.90 5.39 37.24
N ALA A 276 -6.86 5.26 35.91
CA ALA A 276 -7.97 5.61 35.02
C ALA A 276 -9.27 4.90 35.42
N LYS A 277 -10.39 5.56 35.23
CA LYS A 277 -11.75 5.04 35.57
C LYS A 277 -12.54 4.65 34.35
N GLN A 278 -12.06 5.04 33.17
CA GLN A 278 -12.68 4.73 31.88
C GLN A 278 -11.67 4.06 30.98
N GLY A 279 -12.16 3.16 30.15
CA GLY A 279 -11.39 2.54 29.10
C GLY A 279 -11.31 3.38 27.84
N GLU A 280 -10.57 2.90 26.88
CA GLU A 280 -10.35 3.54 25.58
C GLU A 280 -10.28 2.49 24.48
N MET A 281 -11.00 2.71 23.38
CA MET A 281 -10.82 1.94 22.15
C MET A 281 -9.65 2.52 21.39
N VAL A 282 -8.73 1.66 20.98
CA VAL A 282 -7.55 2.05 20.21
C VAL A 282 -7.82 1.69 18.75
N PRO A 283 -7.84 2.69 17.85
CA PRO A 283 -8.15 2.43 16.45
C PRO A 283 -7.09 1.54 15.81
N THR A 284 -7.53 0.72 14.89
CA THR A 284 -6.69 0.02 13.92
C THR A 284 -6.06 1.01 12.94
N PHE A 285 -5.08 0.57 12.19
CA PHE A 285 -4.52 1.35 11.10
C PHE A 285 -4.08 0.42 9.97
N TYR A 286 -4.05 0.98 8.79
CA TYR A 286 -3.72 0.27 7.58
C TYR A 286 -2.22 0.28 7.31
N ILE A 287 -1.65 -0.90 6.98
CA ILE A 287 -0.28 -1.08 6.50
C ILE A 287 -0.33 -1.65 5.09
N ASN A 288 0.33 -0.97 4.16
CA ASN A 288 0.48 -1.39 2.78
C ASN A 288 1.90 -1.11 2.27
N HIS A 289 2.13 -1.37 0.99
CA HIS A 289 3.42 -1.15 0.33
C HIS A 289 3.97 0.28 0.46
N TYR A 290 3.09 1.28 0.68
CA TYR A 290 3.41 2.70 0.51
C TYR A 290 3.40 3.49 1.82
N ASN A 291 3.11 2.85 2.95
CA ASN A 291 3.17 3.48 4.27
C ASN A 291 4.02 2.72 5.29
N LEU A 292 4.86 1.80 4.83
CA LEU A 292 5.78 1.04 5.70
C LEU A 292 6.75 1.94 6.49
N ASN A 293 6.97 3.17 6.05
CA ASN A 293 7.78 4.17 6.73
C ASN A 293 6.98 5.07 7.72
N ASP A 294 5.69 4.80 7.93
CA ASP A 294 4.89 5.49 8.95
C ASP A 294 5.42 5.15 10.35
N GLU A 295 5.44 6.15 11.25
CA GLU A 295 5.89 5.99 12.63
C GLU A 295 5.10 4.93 13.41
N LYS A 296 3.83 4.67 13.03
CA LYS A 296 3.00 3.62 13.64
C LYS A 296 3.40 2.21 13.21
N VAL A 297 4.03 2.07 12.04
CA VAL A 297 4.50 0.80 11.49
C VAL A 297 5.87 0.42 12.04
N GLN A 298 6.69 1.42 12.35
CA GLN A 298 8.07 1.21 12.81
C GLN A 298 8.20 0.22 13.98
N PRO A 299 7.36 0.26 15.04
CA PRO A 299 7.45 -0.72 16.12
C PRO A 299 7.28 -2.18 15.68
N PHE A 300 6.47 -2.43 14.64
CA PHE A 300 6.28 -3.77 14.08
C PHE A 300 7.51 -4.20 13.28
N LEU A 301 8.09 -3.31 12.48
CA LEU A 301 9.32 -3.58 11.76
C LEU A 301 10.48 -3.89 12.74
N ASP A 302 10.63 -3.09 13.77
CA ASP A 302 11.67 -3.27 14.80
C ASP A 302 11.49 -4.59 15.54
N PHE A 303 10.26 -4.95 15.91
CA PHE A 303 9.93 -6.21 16.58
C PHE A 303 10.39 -7.44 15.78
N TYR A 304 10.20 -7.42 14.45
CA TYR A 304 10.62 -8.50 13.56
C TYR A 304 12.03 -8.33 13.00
N GLY A 305 12.76 -7.27 13.37
CA GLY A 305 14.09 -6.96 12.82
C GLY A 305 14.08 -6.67 11.32
N LYS A 306 12.99 -6.13 10.80
CA LYS A 306 12.82 -5.84 9.37
C LYS A 306 13.35 -4.46 9.04
N GLN A 307 13.88 -4.31 7.82
CA GLN A 307 14.37 -3.05 7.29
C GLN A 307 13.81 -2.82 5.90
N LEU A 308 13.41 -1.57 5.63
CA LEU A 308 12.96 -1.20 4.30
C LEU A 308 14.16 -1.04 3.35
N PRO A 309 14.07 -1.56 2.12
CA PRO A 309 15.01 -1.19 1.08
C PRO A 309 14.86 0.31 0.76
N VAL A 310 15.92 1.08 0.93
CA VAL A 310 15.91 2.54 0.71
C VAL A 310 16.80 2.87 -0.47
N ILE A 311 16.28 3.69 -1.39
CA ILE A 311 17.06 4.33 -2.45
C ILE A 311 17.24 5.80 -2.05
N GLU A 312 18.47 6.19 -1.76
CA GLU A 312 18.78 7.57 -1.37
C GLU A 312 18.43 8.56 -2.51
N GLY A 313 17.64 9.58 -2.17
CA GLY A 313 17.22 10.61 -3.12
C GLY A 313 16.25 10.11 -4.19
N LEU A 314 15.45 9.06 -3.91
CA LEU A 314 14.51 8.49 -4.89
C LEU A 314 13.55 9.55 -5.43
N SER A 315 12.92 10.32 -4.56
CA SER A 315 11.94 11.34 -4.96
C SER A 315 12.53 12.39 -5.90
N GLU A 316 13.75 12.87 -5.62
CA GLU A 316 14.44 13.85 -6.45
C GLU A 316 14.88 13.27 -7.79
N LYS A 317 15.33 12.01 -7.81
CA LYS A 317 15.76 11.33 -9.04
C LYS A 317 14.61 11.03 -9.98
N LEU A 318 13.43 10.74 -9.44
CA LEU A 318 12.21 10.49 -10.23
C LEU A 318 11.79 11.72 -11.04
N VAL A 319 11.96 12.93 -10.50
CA VAL A 319 11.49 14.16 -11.17
C VAL A 319 12.02 14.29 -12.59
N GLY A 320 11.09 14.50 -13.52
CA GLY A 320 11.36 14.62 -14.95
C GLY A 320 10.50 13.67 -15.79
N LYS A 321 10.84 13.58 -17.07
CA LYS A 321 10.14 12.75 -18.04
C LYS A 321 10.86 11.43 -18.26
N TRP A 322 10.11 10.35 -18.28
CA TRP A 322 10.60 9.00 -18.47
C TRP A 322 9.77 8.28 -19.53
N MET A 323 10.41 7.50 -20.36
CA MET A 323 9.75 6.72 -21.39
C MET A 323 10.25 5.28 -21.34
N ASP A 324 9.36 4.33 -21.60
CA ASP A 324 9.72 2.92 -21.69
C ASP A 324 10.75 2.70 -22.81
N ALA A 325 11.87 2.04 -22.47
CA ALA A 325 12.92 1.69 -23.41
C ALA A 325 12.79 0.26 -23.96
N SER A 326 11.85 -0.52 -23.50
CA SER A 326 11.81 -1.98 -23.64
C SER A 326 11.32 -2.51 -24.98
N LEU A 327 11.40 -1.74 -26.06
CA LEU A 327 11.09 -2.26 -27.39
C LEU A 327 12.09 -3.34 -27.90
N GLU A 328 13.25 -3.53 -27.25
CA GLU A 328 14.33 -4.34 -27.78
C GLU A 328 14.12 -5.87 -27.68
N ASP A 329 13.25 -6.36 -26.76
CA ASP A 329 13.16 -7.80 -26.46
C ASP A 329 11.81 -8.46 -26.72
N GLY A 330 10.89 -7.81 -27.43
CA GLY A 330 9.55 -8.38 -27.72
C GLY A 330 8.61 -8.41 -26.52
N ASN A 331 9.02 -7.90 -25.37
CA ASN A 331 8.19 -7.68 -24.18
C ASN A 331 7.70 -6.24 -24.18
N ILE A 332 6.77 -5.94 -25.06
CA ILE A 332 6.12 -4.63 -25.12
C ILE A 332 4.97 -4.66 -24.13
N MET A 333 5.01 -3.81 -23.13
CA MET A 333 3.98 -3.71 -22.12
C MET A 333 2.64 -3.22 -22.68
N THR A 334 2.72 -2.31 -23.62
CA THR A 334 1.60 -1.85 -24.42
C THR A 334 2.11 -1.66 -25.86
N TYR A 335 1.22 -1.76 -26.84
CA TYR A 335 1.55 -1.44 -28.23
C TYR A 335 1.89 0.05 -28.42
N ASP A 336 1.59 0.86 -27.40
CA ASP A 336 1.74 2.31 -27.43
C ASP A 336 2.78 2.74 -26.37
N LYS A 337 3.83 3.44 -26.82
CA LYS A 337 4.79 4.05 -25.89
C LYS A 337 4.12 5.21 -25.15
N VAL A 338 4.45 5.36 -23.88
CA VAL A 338 3.95 6.43 -23.04
C VAL A 338 5.11 7.23 -22.44
N VAL A 339 4.87 8.50 -22.16
CA VAL A 339 5.78 9.34 -21.39
C VAL A 339 5.18 9.58 -20.02
N LEU A 340 5.85 9.07 -19.00
CA LEU A 340 5.52 9.32 -17.60
C LEU A 340 6.32 10.53 -17.11
N THR A 341 5.64 11.58 -16.68
CA THR A 341 6.27 12.81 -16.19
C THR A 341 6.02 12.96 -14.69
N PHE A 342 7.06 12.80 -13.89
CA PHE A 342 7.00 13.15 -12.47
C PHE A 342 7.20 14.67 -12.32
N LEU A 343 6.14 15.36 -11.94
CA LEU A 343 6.13 16.81 -11.69
C LEU A 343 6.70 17.13 -10.30
N SER A 344 6.50 16.22 -9.36
CA SER A 344 7.01 16.26 -8.00
C SER A 344 7.04 14.86 -7.40
N ASP A 345 7.39 14.74 -6.12
CA ASP A 345 7.27 13.52 -5.32
C ASP A 345 5.82 13.10 -5.00
N LYS A 346 4.83 13.90 -5.40
CA LYS A 346 3.40 13.69 -5.10
C LYS A 346 2.51 13.69 -6.32
N MET A 347 3.01 14.10 -7.47
CA MET A 347 2.20 14.23 -8.68
C MET A 347 2.99 13.80 -9.91
N ALA A 348 2.35 12.98 -10.73
CA ALA A 348 2.83 12.63 -12.05
C ALA A 348 1.73 12.78 -13.10
N THR A 349 2.12 12.84 -14.36
CA THR A 349 1.22 12.81 -15.50
C THR A 349 1.69 11.75 -16.50
N LEU A 350 0.76 11.05 -17.09
CA LEU A 350 1.01 10.11 -18.16
C LEU A 350 0.50 10.70 -19.47
N SER A 351 1.33 10.72 -20.50
CA SER A 351 0.85 11.07 -21.84
C SER A 351 -0.14 10.00 -22.30
N TYR A 352 -1.14 10.45 -23.01
CA TYR A 352 -2.26 9.63 -23.43
C TYR A 352 -1.87 8.40 -24.20
N SER A 353 -2.35 7.23 -23.79
CA SER A 353 -2.45 6.05 -24.62
C SER A 353 -3.78 5.95 -25.34
N LYS A 354 -3.86 5.12 -26.38
CA LYS A 354 -5.09 4.87 -27.13
C LYS A 354 -6.21 4.33 -26.24
N ASP A 355 -5.87 3.51 -25.27
CA ASP A 355 -6.80 2.88 -24.34
C ASP A 355 -7.39 3.86 -23.33
N ASP A 356 -6.66 4.91 -22.93
CA ASP A 356 -7.12 5.91 -21.98
C ASP A 356 -8.30 6.75 -22.54
N PHE A 357 -8.47 6.78 -23.85
CA PHE A 357 -9.57 7.51 -24.47
C PHE A 357 -10.92 6.84 -24.25
N GLU A 358 -11.02 5.54 -24.31
CA GLU A 358 -12.26 4.80 -24.05
C GLU A 358 -12.79 5.04 -22.64
N TYR A 359 -11.89 5.32 -21.71
CA TYR A 359 -12.21 5.57 -20.31
C TYR A 359 -12.80 6.95 -20.02
N ARG A 360 -12.60 7.94 -20.89
CA ARG A 360 -13.08 9.31 -20.64
C ARG A 360 -14.50 9.59 -21.12
N GLY A 361 -15.14 8.62 -21.76
CA GLY A 361 -16.54 8.66 -22.18
C GLY A 361 -16.77 9.38 -23.49
N GLU A 362 -17.69 8.83 -24.29
CA GLU A 362 -18.15 9.43 -25.54
C GLU A 362 -18.71 10.84 -25.29
N GLY A 363 -18.27 11.82 -26.08
CA GLY A 363 -18.91 13.12 -26.22
C GLY A 363 -18.34 14.30 -25.47
N THR A 364 -17.30 14.18 -24.67
CA THR A 364 -16.57 15.33 -24.17
C THR A 364 -15.45 15.68 -25.14
N LYS A 365 -15.51 16.87 -25.76
CA LYS A 365 -14.34 17.47 -26.42
C LYS A 365 -13.27 17.73 -25.35
N GLN A 366 -12.47 16.73 -25.06
CA GLN A 366 -11.32 16.93 -24.19
C GLN A 366 -10.23 17.64 -24.98
N LYS A 367 -9.52 18.51 -24.28
CA LYS A 367 -8.31 19.08 -24.85
C LYS A 367 -7.36 17.93 -25.14
N TRP A 368 -6.89 17.87 -26.36
CA TRP A 368 -6.04 16.81 -26.88
C TRP A 368 -4.74 16.58 -26.10
N ASN A 369 -4.20 17.58 -25.49
CA ASN A 369 -2.98 17.54 -24.69
C ASN A 369 -3.23 17.32 -23.19
N ASP A 370 -4.42 16.87 -22.80
CA ASP A 370 -4.67 16.50 -21.41
C ASP A 370 -3.94 15.18 -21.14
N HIS A 371 -3.08 15.23 -20.15
CA HIS A 371 -2.43 14.06 -19.58
C HIS A 371 -3.30 13.48 -18.48
N LEU A 372 -3.22 12.15 -18.30
CA LEU A 372 -3.79 11.51 -17.13
C LEU A 372 -2.95 11.92 -15.91
N GLU A 373 -3.62 12.47 -14.90
CA GLU A 373 -2.98 12.88 -13.65
C GLU A 373 -3.00 11.74 -12.64
N TYR A 374 -1.88 11.57 -11.95
CA TYR A 374 -1.70 10.59 -10.89
C TYR A 374 -1.24 11.26 -9.60
N ASP A 375 -1.80 10.82 -8.50
CA ASP A 375 -1.18 10.98 -7.19
C ASP A 375 -0.01 10.01 -7.06
N VAL A 376 1.13 10.51 -6.57
CA VAL A 376 2.35 9.72 -6.38
C VAL A 376 2.57 9.46 -4.90
N VAL A 377 2.80 8.21 -4.55
CA VAL A 377 3.18 7.80 -3.19
C VAL A 377 4.47 7.00 -3.26
N THR A 378 5.44 7.35 -2.41
CA THR A 378 6.73 6.66 -2.35
C THR A 378 7.00 6.09 -0.98
N CYS A 379 7.51 4.85 -0.91
CA CYS A 379 7.93 4.22 0.33
C CYS A 379 9.12 3.28 0.09
N GLY A 380 10.27 3.58 0.69
CA GLY A 380 11.48 2.80 0.46
C GLY A 380 11.94 2.88 -1.00
N ASN A 381 11.93 1.77 -1.70
CA ASN A 381 12.19 1.68 -3.14
C ASN A 381 10.92 1.55 -4.00
N LYS A 382 9.74 1.79 -3.43
CA LYS A 382 8.45 1.61 -4.11
C LYS A 382 7.82 2.95 -4.45
N VAL A 383 7.13 2.98 -5.58
CA VAL A 383 6.38 4.12 -6.09
C VAL A 383 5.02 3.64 -6.56
N ALA A 384 3.94 4.23 -6.06
CA ALA A 384 2.60 4.05 -6.62
C ALA A 384 2.14 5.31 -7.33
N LEU A 385 1.48 5.12 -8.45
CA LEU A 385 0.78 6.13 -9.21
C LEU A 385 -0.70 5.76 -9.15
N ILE A 386 -1.51 6.64 -8.59
CA ILE A 386 -2.95 6.38 -8.39
C ILE A 386 -3.73 7.41 -9.19
N GLY A 387 -4.46 6.95 -10.20
CA GLY A 387 -5.25 7.78 -11.09
C GLY A 387 -6.73 7.39 -11.11
N SER A 388 -7.60 8.38 -11.21
CA SER A 388 -9.04 8.16 -11.37
C SER A 388 -9.62 9.09 -12.45
N PRO A 389 -9.52 8.72 -13.73
CA PRO A 389 -9.83 9.60 -14.84
C PRO A 389 -11.30 10.06 -14.89
N ASN A 390 -12.23 9.32 -14.31
CA ASN A 390 -13.66 9.66 -14.39
C ASN A 390 -14.50 9.28 -13.15
N GLY A 391 -13.84 8.93 -12.04
CA GLY A 391 -14.49 8.54 -10.79
C GLY A 391 -15.15 7.15 -10.78
N ARG A 392 -15.15 6.44 -11.93
CA ARG A 392 -15.63 5.05 -12.06
C ARG A 392 -14.50 4.06 -12.29
N ILE A 393 -13.36 4.58 -12.70
CA ILE A 393 -12.16 3.82 -13.02
C ILE A 393 -11.08 4.26 -12.06
N LEU A 394 -10.43 3.29 -11.47
CA LEU A 394 -9.23 3.47 -10.68
C LEU A 394 -8.09 2.78 -11.40
N LEU A 395 -7.03 3.53 -11.67
CA LEU A 395 -5.78 3.03 -12.24
C LEU A 395 -4.73 3.04 -11.15
N ILE A 396 -4.05 1.94 -10.98
CA ILE A 396 -2.96 1.82 -10.01
C ILE A 396 -1.74 1.27 -10.74
N ASP A 397 -0.70 2.11 -10.84
CA ASP A 397 0.60 1.74 -11.36
C ASP A 397 1.59 1.60 -10.21
N GLU A 398 2.16 0.43 -10.05
CA GLU A 398 3.08 0.09 -8.98
C GLU A 398 4.47 -0.17 -9.54
N MET A 399 5.45 0.58 -9.07
CA MET A 399 6.85 0.44 -9.48
C MET A 399 7.71 0.05 -8.29
N ILE A 400 8.38 -1.09 -8.37
CA ILE A 400 9.41 -1.47 -7.41
C ILE A 400 10.76 -1.22 -8.06
N ILE A 401 11.40 -0.15 -7.64
CA ILE A 401 12.63 0.34 -8.25
C ILE A 401 13.80 -0.56 -7.82
N ASN A 402 14.39 -1.25 -8.79
CA ASN A 402 15.60 -2.03 -8.58
C ASN A 402 16.85 -1.14 -8.65
N SER A 403 16.84 -0.17 -9.59
CA SER A 403 17.88 0.85 -9.68
C SER A 403 17.35 2.10 -10.38
N ILE A 404 17.89 3.26 -10.02
CA ILE A 404 17.63 4.54 -10.67
C ILE A 404 18.93 5.35 -10.77
N THR A 405 19.18 5.86 -11.97
CA THR A 405 20.27 6.79 -12.28
C THR A 405 19.70 8.09 -12.84
N ASP A 406 20.56 9.02 -13.23
CA ASP A 406 20.12 10.26 -13.89
C ASP A 406 19.48 10.02 -15.27
N THR A 407 19.68 8.85 -15.87
CA THR A 407 19.25 8.54 -17.25
C THR A 407 18.39 7.31 -17.38
N GLU A 408 18.29 6.47 -16.36
CA GLU A 408 17.65 5.15 -16.46
C GLU A 408 16.98 4.74 -15.16
N ILE A 409 15.79 4.12 -15.28
CA ILE A 409 15.09 3.40 -14.20
C ILE A 409 14.95 1.94 -14.62
N ILE A 410 15.29 1.01 -13.72
CA ILE A 410 14.97 -0.41 -13.85
C ILE A 410 14.04 -0.76 -12.70
N CYS A 411 12.86 -1.26 -13.01
CA CYS A 411 11.86 -1.60 -12.01
C CYS A 411 11.03 -2.81 -12.43
N ARG A 412 10.41 -3.45 -11.44
CA ARG A 412 9.25 -4.29 -11.64
C ARG A 412 8.03 -3.36 -11.63
N TYR A 413 7.24 -3.42 -12.66
CA TYR A 413 6.07 -2.57 -12.85
C TYR A 413 4.82 -3.43 -12.92
N LYS A 414 3.79 -3.00 -12.23
CA LYS A 414 2.43 -3.56 -12.33
C LYS A 414 1.45 -2.45 -12.61
N HIS A 415 0.62 -2.64 -13.62
CA HIS A 415 -0.57 -1.84 -13.88
C HIS A 415 -1.81 -2.63 -13.49
N THR A 416 -2.75 -1.98 -12.82
CA THR A 416 -4.04 -2.58 -12.47
C THR A 416 -5.16 -1.58 -12.76
N THR A 417 -6.18 -2.02 -13.50
CA THR A 417 -7.38 -1.23 -13.78
C THR A 417 -8.56 -1.82 -13.02
N TYR A 418 -9.24 -0.96 -12.25
CA TYR A 418 -10.52 -1.28 -11.63
C TYR A 418 -11.64 -0.48 -12.29
N ARG A 419 -12.74 -1.13 -12.62
CA ARG A 419 -13.95 -0.50 -13.14
C ARG A 419 -15.13 -0.80 -12.24
N GLU A 420 -15.74 0.25 -11.66
CA GLU A 420 -16.84 0.12 -10.71
C GLU A 420 -16.54 -0.84 -9.54
N GLY A 421 -15.25 -0.91 -9.13
CA GLY A 421 -14.77 -1.76 -8.04
C GLY A 421 -14.35 -3.18 -8.46
N GLU A 422 -14.48 -3.54 -9.74
CA GLU A 422 -14.00 -4.83 -10.25
C GLU A 422 -12.66 -4.65 -10.97
N GLU A 423 -11.70 -5.55 -10.70
CA GLU A 423 -10.46 -5.63 -11.46
C GLU A 423 -10.79 -6.14 -12.87
N VAL A 424 -10.50 -5.33 -13.88
CA VAL A 424 -10.82 -5.65 -15.28
C VAL A 424 -9.59 -5.92 -16.12
N ASP A 425 -8.44 -5.46 -15.67
CA ASP A 425 -7.16 -5.70 -16.34
C ASP A 425 -5.99 -5.57 -15.36
N HIS A 426 -4.94 -6.36 -15.57
CA HIS A 426 -3.66 -6.18 -14.92
C HIS A 426 -2.51 -6.65 -15.83
N VAL A 427 -1.38 -5.96 -15.71
CA VAL A 427 -0.13 -6.31 -16.40
C VAL A 427 1.01 -6.19 -15.41
N GLU A 428 1.88 -7.20 -15.33
CA GLU A 428 3.08 -7.15 -14.50
C GLU A 428 4.31 -7.54 -15.31
N ASN A 429 5.34 -6.67 -15.34
CA ASN A 429 6.55 -6.85 -16.11
C ASN A 429 7.77 -6.20 -15.46
N ASN A 430 8.96 -6.68 -15.81
CA ASN A 430 10.20 -5.95 -15.57
C ASN A 430 10.42 -4.96 -16.69
N ILE A 431 10.54 -3.69 -16.36
CA ILE A 431 10.70 -2.62 -17.33
C ILE A 431 12.00 -1.84 -17.12
N LYS A 432 12.46 -1.28 -18.20
CA LYS A 432 13.51 -0.28 -18.24
C LYS A 432 12.92 0.99 -18.81
N MET A 433 13.04 2.09 -18.07
CA MET A 433 12.67 3.42 -18.55
C MET A 433 13.93 4.26 -18.75
N VAL A 434 13.91 5.10 -19.76
CA VAL A 434 14.97 6.07 -20.06
C VAL A 434 14.48 7.49 -19.86
N LYS A 435 15.37 8.35 -19.36
CA LYS A 435 15.04 9.77 -19.16
C LYS A 435 14.90 10.47 -20.50
N VAL A 436 13.75 11.12 -20.66
CA VAL A 436 13.45 11.89 -21.87
C VAL A 436 14.07 13.28 -21.72
N THR A 437 14.98 13.59 -22.65
CA THR A 437 15.63 14.92 -22.74
C THR A 437 15.34 15.62 -24.05
N ALA A 438 14.84 14.88 -25.06
CA ALA A 438 14.46 15.43 -26.35
C ALA A 438 13.14 16.19 -26.26
N ASP A 439 13.01 17.27 -27.02
CA ASP A 439 11.78 18.01 -27.25
C ASP A 439 11.70 18.38 -28.73
N TYR A 440 10.80 17.72 -29.43
CA TYR A 440 10.59 17.91 -30.87
C TYR A 440 9.41 18.83 -31.21
N SER A 441 8.76 19.44 -30.24
CA SER A 441 7.55 20.25 -30.40
C SER A 441 7.68 21.38 -31.44
N LYS A 442 8.88 21.94 -31.59
CA LYS A 442 9.18 22.99 -32.57
C LYS A 442 9.83 22.45 -33.85
N ALA A 443 10.66 21.42 -33.71
CA ALA A 443 11.42 20.88 -34.84
C ALA A 443 10.51 20.15 -35.85
N ILE A 444 9.42 19.52 -35.37
CA ILE A 444 8.47 18.80 -36.19
C ILE A 444 7.69 19.73 -37.15
N ILE A 445 7.51 21.00 -36.81
CA ILE A 445 6.70 21.94 -37.60
C ILE A 445 7.26 22.05 -39.03
N GLY A 446 6.38 21.86 -40.01
CA GLY A 446 6.68 21.90 -41.45
C GLY A 446 6.13 20.71 -42.20
N THR A 447 6.53 20.60 -43.46
CA THR A 447 6.06 19.53 -44.34
C THR A 447 7.12 18.45 -44.51
N TRP A 448 6.71 17.22 -44.26
CA TRP A 448 7.57 16.04 -44.26
C TRP A 448 7.05 14.97 -45.23
N GLU A 449 7.91 14.37 -46.00
CA GLU A 449 7.57 13.34 -46.98
C GLU A 449 8.34 12.05 -46.71
N ASN A 450 7.63 10.93 -46.78
CA ASN A 450 8.20 9.61 -46.94
C ASN A 450 7.96 9.14 -48.38
N VAL A 451 8.98 8.52 -49.00
CA VAL A 451 8.89 7.94 -50.36
C VAL A 451 9.16 6.46 -50.26
N GLU A 452 8.15 5.63 -50.53
CA GLU A 452 8.25 4.17 -50.48
C GLU A 452 7.55 3.57 -51.72
N ASP A 453 8.27 2.75 -52.48
CA ASP A 453 7.76 2.05 -53.67
C ASP A 453 7.08 2.95 -54.73
N GLY A 454 7.59 4.18 -54.91
CA GLY A 454 7.05 5.16 -55.84
C GLY A 454 5.80 5.90 -55.31
N ASN A 455 5.37 5.64 -54.13
CA ASN A 455 4.32 6.38 -53.42
C ASN A 455 4.93 7.45 -52.54
N ILE A 456 4.28 8.57 -52.36
CA ILE A 456 4.74 9.66 -51.51
C ILE A 456 3.63 9.90 -50.48
N LEU A 457 3.99 9.76 -49.20
CA LEU A 457 3.17 10.12 -48.07
C LEU A 457 3.67 11.45 -47.50
N ARG A 458 2.77 12.38 -47.23
CA ARG A 458 3.09 13.74 -46.80
C ARG A 458 2.28 14.13 -45.57
N TRP A 459 2.99 14.62 -44.54
CA TRP A 459 2.44 15.23 -43.32
C TRP A 459 2.86 16.70 -43.28
N GLU A 460 1.92 17.62 -43.15
CA GLU A 460 2.18 19.03 -42.89
C GLU A 460 1.77 19.34 -41.44
N PHE A 461 2.75 19.42 -40.54
CA PHE A 461 2.53 19.78 -39.11
C PHE A 461 2.57 21.30 -38.95
N LYS A 462 1.52 21.85 -38.32
CA LYS A 462 1.36 23.30 -38.12
C LYS A 462 1.61 23.67 -36.65
N ASP A 463 1.94 24.92 -36.42
CA ASP A 463 2.24 25.47 -35.09
C ASP A 463 1.00 25.59 -34.19
N ASP A 464 -0.21 25.46 -34.74
CA ASP A 464 -1.47 25.45 -34.01
C ASP A 464 -1.86 24.04 -33.48
N GLY A 465 -1.01 23.03 -33.66
CA GLY A 465 -1.28 21.65 -33.23
C GLY A 465 -2.16 20.87 -34.20
N THR A 466 -2.39 21.39 -35.43
CA THR A 466 -3.10 20.66 -36.48
C THR A 466 -2.11 20.09 -37.50
N TYR A 467 -2.53 19.06 -38.23
CA TYR A 467 -1.75 18.55 -39.34
C TYR A 467 -2.65 18.25 -40.57
N VAL A 468 -2.01 18.15 -41.72
CA VAL A 468 -2.66 17.70 -42.96
C VAL A 468 -1.92 16.48 -43.48
N PHE A 469 -2.65 15.41 -43.78
CA PHE A 469 -2.12 14.22 -44.41
C PHE A 469 -2.54 14.18 -45.91
N SER A 470 -1.56 13.87 -46.75
CA SER A 470 -1.77 13.72 -48.20
C SER A 470 -0.94 12.56 -48.72
N ALA A 471 -1.44 11.89 -49.75
CA ALA A 471 -0.71 10.82 -50.41
C ALA A 471 -0.71 11.00 -51.94
N LYS A 472 0.35 10.52 -52.59
CA LYS A 472 0.43 10.43 -54.05
C LYS A 472 0.89 9.03 -54.40
N PHE A 473 0.10 8.32 -55.19
CA PHE A 473 0.38 6.94 -55.59
C PHE A 473 0.91 6.90 -57.04
N GLY A 474 2.14 6.46 -57.21
CA GLY A 474 2.84 6.42 -58.48
C GLY A 474 2.83 7.79 -59.18
N ASP A 475 2.44 7.82 -60.44
CA ASP A 475 2.35 9.04 -61.27
C ASP A 475 1.00 9.79 -61.08
N GLY A 476 0.16 9.37 -60.11
CA GLY A 476 -1.15 9.97 -59.84
C GLY A 476 -1.09 11.40 -59.32
N SER A 477 -2.26 12.00 -59.13
CA SER A 477 -2.38 13.29 -58.47
C SER A 477 -2.33 13.14 -56.92
N TRP A 478 -2.01 14.23 -56.25
CA TRP A 478 -2.11 14.29 -54.79
C TRP A 478 -3.57 14.09 -54.34
N ILE A 479 -3.75 13.26 -53.34
CA ILE A 479 -4.99 13.04 -52.62
C ILE A 479 -4.77 13.60 -51.22
N THR A 480 -5.51 14.62 -50.83
CA THR A 480 -5.52 15.14 -49.46
C THR A 480 -6.68 14.53 -48.72
N PHE A 481 -6.41 13.91 -47.61
CA PHE A 481 -7.44 13.36 -46.74
C PHE A 481 -8.08 14.50 -45.95
N VAL A 482 -9.38 14.66 -46.11
CA VAL A 482 -10.12 15.72 -45.43
C VAL A 482 -10.87 15.10 -44.27
N ASP A 483 -10.41 15.42 -43.10
CA ASP A 483 -10.99 14.96 -41.84
C ASP A 483 -11.87 16.06 -41.22
N GLU A 484 -12.77 15.70 -40.32
CA GLU A 484 -13.51 16.65 -39.49
C GLU A 484 -12.53 17.45 -38.61
N PHE A 485 -11.48 16.79 -38.14
CA PHE A 485 -10.28 17.36 -37.55
C PHE A 485 -9.08 16.42 -37.73
N SER A 486 -7.88 16.98 -37.71
CA SER A 486 -6.59 16.26 -37.61
C SER A 486 -5.66 17.07 -36.71
N GLU A 487 -5.36 16.56 -35.55
CA GLU A 487 -4.59 17.24 -34.52
C GLU A 487 -3.42 16.40 -34.06
N TYR A 488 -2.35 17.04 -33.59
CA TYR A 488 -1.19 16.38 -33.02
C TYR A 488 -0.61 17.14 -31.84
N PHE A 489 0.16 16.44 -31.01
CA PHE A 489 1.09 17.02 -30.06
C PHE A 489 2.32 16.12 -29.92
N THR A 490 3.39 16.66 -29.34
CA THR A 490 4.57 15.87 -28.96
C THR A 490 4.79 15.94 -27.47
N ASP A 491 5.13 14.82 -26.85
CA ASP A 491 5.60 14.76 -25.47
C ASP A 491 7.01 14.15 -25.44
N GLY A 492 8.02 15.03 -25.49
CA GLY A 492 9.39 14.61 -25.75
C GLY A 492 9.54 14.02 -27.16
N PRO A 493 9.96 12.77 -27.28
CA PRO A 493 10.03 12.07 -28.56
C PRO A 493 8.71 11.43 -29.01
N LEU A 494 7.70 11.37 -28.12
CA LEU A 494 6.42 10.78 -28.46
C LEU A 494 5.60 11.74 -29.31
N LEU A 495 5.23 11.34 -30.53
CA LEU A 495 4.29 12.03 -31.41
C LEU A 495 2.93 11.37 -31.29
N CYS A 496 1.96 12.13 -30.83
CA CYS A 496 0.58 11.71 -30.72
C CYS A 496 -0.25 12.38 -31.80
N MET A 497 -0.98 11.61 -32.58
CA MET A 497 -1.85 12.10 -33.63
C MET A 497 -3.29 11.60 -33.41
N ARG A 498 -4.28 12.43 -33.72
CA ARG A 498 -5.68 12.02 -33.79
C ARG A 498 -6.36 12.64 -34.99
N TRP A 499 -7.31 11.91 -35.55
CA TRP A 499 -8.11 12.41 -36.64
C TRP A 499 -9.51 11.78 -36.61
N LYS A 500 -10.43 12.45 -37.22
CA LYS A 500 -11.76 11.93 -37.42
C LYS A 500 -12.17 12.16 -38.89
N ASN A 501 -12.40 11.07 -39.59
CA ASN A 501 -12.85 11.13 -40.96
C ASN A 501 -14.20 11.87 -41.04
N ALA A 502 -14.35 12.74 -42.05
CA ALA A 502 -15.58 13.52 -42.30
C ALA A 502 -16.79 12.68 -42.75
N GLU A 503 -16.61 11.40 -43.06
CA GLU A 503 -17.71 10.50 -43.42
C GLU A 503 -18.62 10.22 -42.22
N GLU A 504 -19.93 10.21 -42.47
CA GLU A 504 -20.92 9.93 -41.43
C GLU A 504 -20.73 8.54 -40.81
N GLY A 505 -20.73 8.47 -39.49
CA GLY A 505 -20.56 7.22 -38.74
C GLY A 505 -19.11 6.75 -38.50
N LYS A 506 -18.10 7.51 -38.92
CA LYS A 506 -16.72 7.24 -38.58
C LYS A 506 -16.41 7.68 -37.15
N THR A 507 -15.65 6.85 -36.46
CA THR A 507 -15.11 7.13 -35.11
C THR A 507 -13.81 7.92 -35.20
N GLU A 508 -13.44 8.56 -34.12
CA GLU A 508 -12.11 9.16 -33.97
C GLU A 508 -11.07 8.05 -33.96
N GLU A 509 -9.95 8.28 -34.65
CA GLU A 509 -8.79 7.40 -34.67
C GLU A 509 -7.60 8.12 -34.04
N ARG A 510 -6.66 7.35 -33.49
CA ARG A 510 -5.43 7.85 -32.87
C ARG A 510 -4.26 6.97 -33.22
N ASP A 511 -3.09 7.59 -33.24
CA ASP A 511 -1.83 6.90 -33.50
C ASP A 511 -0.69 7.53 -32.70
N TRP A 512 0.30 6.71 -32.34
CA TRP A 512 1.44 7.06 -31.50
C TRP A 512 2.72 6.63 -32.19
N TRP A 513 3.64 7.57 -32.35
CA TRP A 513 4.88 7.35 -33.02
C TRP A 513 6.02 7.90 -32.18
N GLU A 514 7.13 7.21 -32.14
CA GLU A 514 8.34 7.74 -31.51
C GLU A 514 9.20 8.45 -32.53
N ILE A 515 9.51 9.70 -32.31
CA ILE A 515 10.48 10.46 -33.10
C ILE A 515 11.87 10.09 -32.60
N ASP A 516 12.60 9.31 -33.37
CA ASP A 516 13.96 8.89 -33.03
C ASP A 516 14.93 10.06 -33.15
N SER A 517 14.77 10.87 -34.23
CA SER A 517 15.58 12.06 -34.47
C SER A 517 14.93 13.04 -35.42
N ILE A 518 15.24 14.33 -35.25
CA ILE A 518 15.03 15.39 -36.27
C ILE A 518 16.34 16.12 -36.42
N GLU A 519 17.01 15.93 -37.59
CA GLU A 519 18.30 16.56 -37.89
C GLU A 519 18.22 17.29 -39.23
N GLY A 520 18.12 18.61 -39.18
CA GLY A 520 18.03 19.44 -40.39
C GLY A 520 16.74 19.17 -41.18
N ASP A 521 16.93 18.61 -42.37
CA ASP A 521 15.82 18.25 -43.27
C ASP A 521 15.40 16.75 -43.19
N ARG A 522 15.90 16.03 -42.21
CA ARG A 522 15.62 14.60 -42.02
C ARG A 522 14.94 14.35 -40.67
N MET A 523 13.97 13.48 -40.70
CA MET A 523 13.31 12.97 -39.50
C MET A 523 13.23 11.46 -39.61
N GLN A 524 13.47 10.79 -38.49
CA GLN A 524 13.16 9.37 -38.33
C GLN A 524 12.14 9.20 -37.21
N TRP A 525 11.16 8.35 -37.45
CA TRP A 525 10.24 7.91 -36.42
C TRP A 525 9.99 6.41 -36.50
N THR A 526 9.70 5.83 -35.36
CA THR A 526 9.40 4.41 -35.23
C THR A 526 7.96 4.22 -34.80
N VAL A 527 7.28 3.30 -35.45
CA VAL A 527 5.90 2.90 -35.15
C VAL A 527 5.87 1.43 -34.81
N GLY A 528 5.04 1.06 -33.82
CA GLY A 528 4.66 -0.32 -33.58
C GLY A 528 3.58 -0.77 -34.55
N THR A 529 3.70 -1.95 -35.09
CA THR A 529 2.71 -2.52 -36.02
C THR A 529 2.60 -4.03 -35.84
N GLN A 530 1.50 -4.61 -36.29
CA GLN A 530 1.28 -6.06 -36.29
C GLN A 530 1.25 -6.56 -37.74
N ASP A 531 1.79 -7.75 -37.97
CA ASP A 531 1.63 -8.44 -39.22
C ASP A 531 0.26 -9.14 -39.33
N GLU A 532 -0.04 -9.73 -40.48
CA GLU A 532 -1.29 -10.47 -40.72
C GLU A 532 -1.49 -11.67 -39.76
N GLY A 533 -0.45 -12.14 -39.12
CA GLY A 533 -0.46 -13.22 -38.13
C GLY A 533 -0.61 -12.73 -36.69
N GLY A 534 -0.71 -11.41 -36.48
CA GLY A 534 -0.80 -10.79 -35.15
C GLY A 534 0.57 -10.67 -34.45
N ILE A 535 1.68 -10.93 -35.15
CA ILE A 535 3.02 -10.78 -34.59
C ILE A 535 3.39 -9.29 -34.62
N PHE A 536 3.71 -8.76 -33.45
CA PHE A 536 4.12 -7.38 -33.30
C PHE A 536 5.57 -7.16 -33.77
N TYR A 537 5.81 -6.06 -34.46
CA TYR A 537 7.15 -5.59 -34.83
C TYR A 537 7.20 -4.08 -34.92
N THR A 538 8.39 -3.50 -34.87
CA THR A 538 8.61 -2.07 -35.07
C THR A 538 9.04 -1.78 -36.51
N LYS A 539 8.55 -0.67 -37.07
CA LYS A 539 8.95 -0.15 -38.38
C LYS A 539 9.48 1.27 -38.20
N THR A 540 10.75 1.50 -38.63
CA THR A 540 11.30 2.85 -38.70
C THR A 540 11.04 3.44 -40.09
N ILE A 541 10.54 4.66 -40.10
CA ILE A 541 10.23 5.42 -41.32
C ILE A 541 11.13 6.65 -41.38
N GLU A 542 11.78 6.84 -42.51
CA GLU A 542 12.58 8.03 -42.80
C GLU A 542 11.72 9.05 -43.57
N LEU A 543 11.77 10.31 -43.13
CA LEU A 543 11.09 11.41 -43.77
C LEU A 543 12.08 12.52 -44.11
N LYS A 544 11.76 13.21 -45.19
CA LYS A 544 12.49 14.38 -45.62
C LYS A 544 11.60 15.61 -45.57
N LYS A 545 12.14 16.69 -44.99
CA LYS A 545 11.48 17.99 -45.02
C LYS A 545 11.46 18.55 -46.43
N VAL A 546 10.29 19.01 -46.83
CA VAL A 546 10.10 19.69 -48.13
C VAL A 546 9.71 21.11 -47.87
N GLU A 547 10.20 22.01 -48.74
CA GLU A 547 9.86 23.46 -48.65
C GLU A 547 8.46 23.77 -49.08
#